data_8f9f1a005aba29e8a2641cf036463f57
#
_entry.id   8f9f1a005aba29e8a2641cf036463f57
#
_cell.length_a   1.000
_cell.length_b   1.000
_cell.length_c   1.000
_cell.angle_alpha   90.00
_cell.angle_beta   90.00
_cell.angle_gamma   90.00
#
_symmetry.space_group_name_H-M   'P 1'
#
loop_
_entity.id
_entity.type
_entity.pdbx_description
1 polymer ?
#
loop_
_entity_poly.entity_id
_entity_poly.type
_entity_poly.pdbx_seq_one_letter_code
_entity_poly.pdbx_strand_id
1 'polypeptide(L)'
;MMTRRQLGWFLGVPVVLLLAVSTVAMAQAAQGDGAIRLVVRADDIGSCHTANLACIRCYREGIAQSVEVQTPCPWFNEAAAMLRENPGFDVGVHLTLTSEWQNYKWGPLTQAPSLVDEQGHFLPMTSQRADFPPNTGFLECGWKIEEVEKELRAQIELARKMIPQVSHLSSHMGTPTCTPELRALVQKLAKEYKLPIETPGAKYLRWDADTKASAEARESALVKALEQVGPGTWIVIEHPGADTAEMGAMGHKGYWEVASHRDGVTKSFTSPRVKEVIARRGIQLVSYAQMWPGQ
;
A
#
# COMPACT_ATOMS: atom_id res chain seq x y z
N MET A 1 71.95 -54.29 10.64
CA MET A 1 70.85 -54.98 9.99
C MET A 1 69.87 -53.91 9.59
N MET A 2 69.88 -53.52 8.32
CA MET A 2 68.87 -53.62 7.27
C MET A 2 67.48 -53.21 7.80
N THR A 3 66.75 -52.27 7.20
CA THR A 3 66.43 -52.06 5.79
C THR A 3 65.75 -50.73 5.53
N ARG A 4 65.98 -50.18 4.35
CA ARG A 4 65.33 -49.05 3.65
C ARG A 4 63.82 -49.28 3.40
N ARG A 5 63.00 -48.16 3.33
CA ARG A 5 61.99 -47.96 2.31
C ARG A 5 61.55 -46.48 2.38
N GLN A 6 61.91 -45.78 1.40
CA GLN A 6 61.28 -45.23 0.18
C GLN A 6 60.28 -44.11 0.47
N LEU A 7 60.66 -42.89 0.04
CA LEU A 7 59.89 -41.70 -0.21
C LEU A 7 58.88 -41.98 -1.31
N GLY A 8 57.65 -41.55 -1.06
CA GLY A 8 56.62 -41.37 -2.08
C GLY A 8 56.19 -39.92 -2.14
N TRP A 9 56.52 -39.24 -3.23
CA TRP A 9 56.05 -37.90 -3.55
C TRP A 9 54.63 -38.04 -4.12
N PHE A 10 53.64 -37.36 -3.52
CA PHE A 10 52.37 -37.06 -4.19
C PHE A 10 52.27 -35.59 -4.46
N LEU A 11 52.32 -35.28 -5.73
CA LEU A 11 52.07 -33.96 -6.35
C LEU A 11 50.66 -33.52 -6.04
N GLY A 12 50.56 -32.34 -5.44
CA GLY A 12 49.25 -31.66 -5.30
C GLY A 12 48.75 -31.14 -6.64
N VAL A 13 47.52 -31.50 -6.98
CA VAL A 13 46.74 -30.87 -8.04
C VAL A 13 46.01 -29.69 -7.43
N PRO A 14 46.15 -28.47 -7.94
CA PRO A 14 45.39 -27.34 -7.43
C PRO A 14 43.91 -27.45 -7.85
N VAL A 15 43.03 -27.49 -6.89
CA VAL A 15 41.60 -27.32 -7.07
C VAL A 15 41.34 -25.83 -7.40
N VAL A 16 41.35 -25.52 -8.68
CA VAL A 16 40.83 -24.25 -9.23
C VAL A 16 39.62 -24.61 -10.05
N LEU A 17 38.50 -24.86 -9.39
CA LEU A 17 37.18 -24.93 -10.06
C LEU A 17 36.06 -24.83 -9.03
N LEU A 18 35.78 -23.61 -8.51
CA LEU A 18 34.54 -23.35 -7.74
C LEU A 18 34.26 -21.85 -7.55
N LEU A 19 34.56 -21.01 -8.55
CA LEU A 19 34.17 -19.58 -8.53
C LEU A 19 33.35 -19.11 -9.75
N ALA A 20 33.01 -20.01 -10.66
CA ALA A 20 32.25 -19.63 -11.89
C ALA A 20 30.73 -19.89 -11.80
N VAL A 21 30.23 -20.53 -10.76
CA VAL A 21 28.79 -20.89 -10.68
C VAL A 21 27.97 -19.80 -9.97
N SER A 22 28.59 -18.96 -9.13
CA SER A 22 27.85 -17.96 -8.35
C SER A 22 27.47 -16.69 -9.13
N THR A 23 28.15 -16.39 -10.23
CA THR A 23 27.88 -15.17 -11.02
C THR A 23 26.77 -15.35 -12.06
N VAL A 24 26.49 -16.58 -12.48
CA VAL A 24 25.40 -16.88 -13.43
C VAL A 24 24.03 -16.83 -12.76
N ALA A 25 23.95 -17.22 -11.48
CA ALA A 25 22.69 -17.21 -10.71
C ALA A 25 22.20 -15.79 -10.39
N MET A 26 23.10 -14.81 -10.22
CA MET A 26 22.70 -13.40 -10.00
C MET A 26 22.31 -12.67 -11.27
N ALA A 27 22.81 -13.07 -12.43
CA ALA A 27 22.43 -12.48 -13.73
C ALA A 27 21.06 -13.00 -14.23
N GLN A 28 20.61 -14.17 -13.78
CA GLN A 28 19.30 -14.73 -14.14
C GLN A 28 18.14 -14.15 -13.33
N ALA A 29 18.39 -13.55 -12.17
CA ALA A 29 17.37 -12.84 -11.39
C ALA A 29 16.95 -11.49 -12.00
N ALA A 30 17.70 -10.97 -12.99
CA ALA A 30 17.40 -9.73 -13.70
C ALA A 30 16.69 -9.94 -15.05
N GLN A 31 16.57 -11.17 -15.55
CA GLN A 31 15.70 -11.48 -16.69
C GLN A 31 14.37 -11.92 -16.12
N GLY A 32 13.33 -11.07 -16.29
CA GLY A 32 11.97 -11.36 -15.81
C GLY A 32 11.56 -12.77 -16.26
N ASP A 33 11.07 -13.56 -15.31
CA ASP A 33 10.64 -14.96 -15.49
C ASP A 33 9.39 -15.12 -16.40
N GLY A 34 8.99 -14.06 -17.10
CA GLY A 34 7.78 -14.03 -17.91
C GLY A 34 6.48 -14.01 -17.10
N ALA A 35 6.55 -14.08 -15.78
CA ALA A 35 5.36 -14.09 -14.93
C ALA A 35 4.70 -12.71 -14.85
N ILE A 36 3.38 -12.71 -14.73
CA ILE A 36 2.58 -11.51 -14.43
C ILE A 36 2.24 -11.56 -12.95
N ARG A 37 2.76 -10.59 -12.17
CA ARG A 37 2.45 -10.43 -10.75
C ARG A 37 1.57 -9.21 -10.55
N LEU A 38 0.56 -9.32 -9.71
CA LEU A 38 -0.37 -8.24 -9.42
C LEU A 38 -0.53 -8.07 -7.91
N VAL A 39 -0.15 -6.90 -7.42
CA VAL A 39 -0.53 -6.42 -6.09
C VAL A 39 -1.87 -5.70 -6.22
N VAL A 40 -2.87 -6.15 -5.48
CA VAL A 40 -4.15 -5.44 -5.34
C VAL A 40 -4.22 -4.88 -3.94
N ARG A 41 -4.14 -3.55 -3.86
CA ARG A 41 -4.10 -2.78 -2.63
C ARG A 41 -5.44 -2.11 -2.38
N ALA A 42 -6.01 -2.36 -1.21
CA ALA A 42 -7.25 -1.75 -0.73
C ALA A 42 -6.91 -0.64 0.26
N ASP A 43 -7.11 0.62 -0.11
CA ASP A 43 -6.77 1.75 0.74
C ASP A 43 -7.91 2.15 1.69
N ASP A 44 -7.56 2.87 2.77
CA ASP A 44 -8.44 3.55 3.73
C ASP A 44 -9.19 2.64 4.73
N ILE A 45 -8.72 1.41 5.03
CA ILE A 45 -9.26 0.70 6.19
C ILE A 45 -8.94 1.48 7.48
N GLY A 46 -9.91 1.58 8.38
CA GLY A 46 -9.84 2.43 9.57
C GLY A 46 -10.57 3.75 9.42
N SER A 47 -10.86 4.19 8.19
CA SER A 47 -11.57 5.46 7.95
C SER A 47 -13.00 5.42 8.47
N CYS A 48 -13.80 4.43 8.09
CA CYS A 48 -15.18 4.26 8.51
C CYS A 48 -15.56 2.78 8.60
N HIS A 49 -16.69 2.46 9.25
CA HIS A 49 -17.18 1.09 9.37
C HIS A 49 -17.40 0.41 8.01
N THR A 50 -18.04 1.12 7.10
CA THR A 50 -18.32 0.62 5.74
C THR A 50 -17.04 0.28 4.98
N ALA A 51 -15.99 1.11 5.07
CA ALA A 51 -14.69 0.83 4.46
C ALA A 51 -14.01 -0.39 5.09
N ASN A 52 -14.07 -0.54 6.42
CA ASN A 52 -13.54 -1.70 7.13
C ASN A 52 -14.15 -3.00 6.60
N LEU A 53 -15.48 -3.08 6.55
CA LEU A 53 -16.18 -4.26 6.04
C LEU A 53 -15.83 -4.55 4.57
N ALA A 54 -15.78 -3.52 3.73
CA ALA A 54 -15.50 -3.66 2.31
C ALA A 54 -14.06 -4.13 2.04
N CYS A 55 -13.07 -3.60 2.74
CA CYS A 55 -11.67 -4.05 2.61
C CYS A 55 -11.53 -5.53 3.02
N ILE A 56 -12.11 -5.93 4.14
CA ILE A 56 -12.10 -7.33 4.59
C ILE A 56 -12.82 -8.24 3.59
N ARG A 57 -13.94 -7.79 3.02
CA ARG A 57 -14.64 -8.52 1.97
C ARG A 57 -13.80 -8.70 0.72
N CYS A 58 -13.10 -7.64 0.27
CA CYS A 58 -12.21 -7.71 -0.88
C CYS A 58 -11.04 -8.70 -0.67
N TYR A 59 -10.60 -8.91 0.57
CA TYR A 59 -9.63 -9.94 0.91
C TYR A 59 -10.25 -11.34 0.93
N ARG A 60 -11.32 -11.53 1.70
CA ARG A 60 -11.91 -12.86 1.92
C ARG A 60 -12.58 -13.47 0.69
N GLU A 61 -13.25 -12.62 -0.09
CA GLU A 61 -14.08 -13.03 -1.22
C GLU A 61 -13.50 -12.61 -2.58
N GLY A 62 -12.50 -11.72 -2.57
CA GLY A 62 -11.99 -11.04 -3.74
C GLY A 62 -10.53 -11.31 -4.05
N ILE A 63 -9.90 -10.28 -4.59
CA ILE A 63 -8.53 -10.32 -5.13
C ILE A 63 -7.53 -9.47 -4.34
N ALA A 64 -7.95 -8.72 -3.31
CA ALA A 64 -7.06 -7.88 -2.53
C ALA A 64 -6.10 -8.73 -1.69
N GLN A 65 -4.79 -8.40 -1.70
CA GLN A 65 -3.77 -9.08 -0.93
C GLN A 65 -3.08 -8.16 0.07
N SER A 66 -3.19 -6.84 -0.13
CA SER A 66 -2.64 -5.81 0.76
C SER A 66 -3.68 -4.75 1.06
N VAL A 67 -3.60 -4.16 2.24
CA VAL A 67 -4.52 -3.12 2.72
C VAL A 67 -3.76 -2.02 3.46
N GLU A 68 -4.21 -0.77 3.31
CA GLU A 68 -3.57 0.39 3.94
C GLU A 68 -4.42 0.94 5.07
N VAL A 69 -3.90 0.89 6.30
CA VAL A 69 -4.63 1.29 7.50
C VAL A 69 -4.34 2.72 7.92
N GLN A 70 -5.40 3.50 8.09
CA GLN A 70 -5.35 4.88 8.60
C GLN A 70 -5.50 4.90 10.13
N THR A 71 -4.40 5.03 10.85
CA THR A 71 -4.39 5.02 12.32
C THR A 71 -5.06 6.21 12.99
N PRO A 72 -5.04 7.45 12.46
CA PRO A 72 -5.69 8.60 13.09
C PRO A 72 -7.21 8.62 12.88
N CYS A 73 -7.75 7.71 12.08
CA CYS A 73 -9.17 7.70 11.75
C CYS A 73 -10.04 7.05 12.85
N PRO A 74 -11.31 7.47 12.98
CA PRO A 74 -12.19 7.08 14.09
C PRO A 74 -12.46 5.57 14.22
N TRP A 75 -12.40 4.83 13.11
CA TRP A 75 -12.71 3.40 13.08
C TRP A 75 -11.48 2.49 13.06
N PHE A 76 -10.31 3.05 13.40
CA PHE A 76 -9.06 2.30 13.45
C PHE A 76 -9.10 1.10 14.41
N ASN A 77 -9.71 1.23 15.59
CA ASN A 77 -9.76 0.14 16.57
C ASN A 77 -10.52 -1.09 16.03
N GLU A 78 -11.62 -0.86 15.31
CA GLU A 78 -12.36 -1.93 14.64
C GLU A 78 -11.52 -2.55 13.52
N ALA A 79 -10.90 -1.71 12.66
CA ALA A 79 -10.00 -2.17 11.61
C ALA A 79 -8.90 -3.07 12.17
N ALA A 80 -8.24 -2.64 13.25
CA ALA A 80 -7.18 -3.42 13.90
C ALA A 80 -7.68 -4.77 14.44
N ALA A 81 -8.92 -4.82 14.99
CA ALA A 81 -9.52 -6.07 15.42
C ALA A 81 -9.77 -7.02 14.24
N MET A 82 -10.40 -6.51 13.17
CA MET A 82 -10.68 -7.28 11.96
C MET A 82 -9.39 -7.78 11.27
N LEU A 83 -8.34 -6.98 11.24
CA LEU A 83 -7.04 -7.36 10.65
C LEU A 83 -6.37 -8.47 11.45
N ARG A 84 -6.42 -8.46 12.78
CA ARG A 84 -5.92 -9.58 13.60
C ARG A 84 -6.67 -10.89 13.34
N GLU A 85 -7.96 -10.82 13.02
CA GLU A 85 -8.76 -11.99 12.62
C GLU A 85 -8.45 -12.48 11.18
N ASN A 86 -7.69 -11.70 10.42
CA ASN A 86 -7.29 -11.99 9.04
C ASN A 86 -5.75 -11.89 8.87
N PRO A 87 -4.98 -12.75 9.56
CA PRO A 87 -3.51 -12.61 9.64
C PRO A 87 -2.77 -12.79 8.31
N GLY A 88 -3.43 -13.36 7.30
CA GLY A 88 -2.88 -13.46 5.93
C GLY A 88 -3.06 -12.20 5.08
N PHE A 89 -3.83 -11.22 5.55
CA PHE A 89 -3.98 -9.95 4.85
C PHE A 89 -2.79 -9.05 5.20
N ASP A 90 -1.99 -8.72 4.21
CA ASP A 90 -0.80 -7.88 4.34
C ASP A 90 -1.20 -6.43 4.62
N VAL A 91 -0.57 -5.78 5.60
CA VAL A 91 -0.98 -4.46 6.09
C VAL A 91 0.13 -3.43 5.93
N GLY A 92 -0.19 -2.33 5.23
CA GLY A 92 0.61 -1.11 5.24
C GLY A 92 0.06 -0.07 6.21
N VAL A 93 0.95 0.75 6.77
CA VAL A 93 0.54 1.96 7.50
C VAL A 93 0.34 3.08 6.50
N HIS A 94 -0.92 3.50 6.32
CA HIS A 94 -1.28 4.62 5.45
C HIS A 94 -1.02 5.94 6.16
N LEU A 95 0.21 6.44 6.05
CA LEU A 95 0.65 7.68 6.68
C LEU A 95 -0.27 8.83 6.25
N THR A 96 -0.90 9.48 7.21
CA THR A 96 -2.02 10.39 6.98
C THR A 96 -1.75 11.76 7.59
N LEU A 97 -1.78 12.82 6.77
CA LEU A 97 -1.63 14.23 7.18
C LEU A 97 -2.76 15.12 6.64
N THR A 98 -3.78 14.52 6.05
CA THR A 98 -4.94 15.20 5.47
C THR A 98 -6.23 14.52 5.88
N SER A 99 -7.36 15.27 5.86
CA SER A 99 -8.70 14.78 6.15
C SER A 99 -9.70 15.43 5.18
N GLU A 100 -9.88 14.80 4.01
CA GLU A 100 -10.45 15.40 2.82
C GLU A 100 -11.97 15.58 2.85
N TRP A 101 -12.71 14.78 3.61
CA TRP A 101 -14.17 14.80 3.58
C TRP A 101 -14.77 16.04 4.23
N GLN A 102 -15.84 16.56 3.70
CA GLN A 102 -16.46 17.80 4.21
C GLN A 102 -17.13 17.59 5.57
N ASN A 103 -17.85 16.48 5.75
CA ASN A 103 -18.69 16.25 6.93
C ASN A 103 -18.13 15.15 7.86
N TYR A 104 -16.96 14.60 7.52
CA TYR A 104 -16.35 13.52 8.25
C TYR A 104 -14.85 13.77 8.38
N LYS A 105 -14.40 14.08 9.60
CA LYS A 105 -13.06 14.58 9.86
C LYS A 105 -12.31 13.76 10.89
N TRP A 106 -10.99 13.78 10.77
CA TRP A 106 -10.07 13.26 11.75
C TRP A 106 -8.88 14.20 11.93
N GLY A 107 -8.20 14.07 13.05
CA GLY A 107 -7.03 14.88 13.41
C GLY A 107 -5.86 13.99 13.83
N PRO A 108 -4.74 14.60 14.19
CA PRO A 108 -3.53 13.90 14.57
C PRO A 108 -3.70 13.10 15.87
N LEU A 109 -2.89 12.04 16.01
CA LEU A 109 -2.73 11.28 17.25
C LEU A 109 -1.95 12.07 18.32
N THR A 110 -1.22 13.09 17.88
CA THR A 110 -0.32 13.88 18.72
C THR A 110 -0.75 15.34 18.80
N GLN A 111 -0.15 16.09 19.71
CA GLN A 111 -0.27 17.55 19.67
C GLN A 111 0.59 18.09 18.53
N ALA A 112 -0.04 18.52 17.44
CA ALA A 112 0.57 19.00 16.21
C ALA A 112 -0.21 20.21 15.66
N PRO A 113 -0.17 21.37 16.36
CA PRO A 113 -0.97 22.55 16.01
C PRO A 113 -0.66 23.13 14.63
N SER A 114 0.52 22.89 14.05
CA SER A 114 0.83 23.35 12.70
C SER A 114 0.23 22.48 11.59
N LEU A 115 -0.38 21.34 11.93
CA LEU A 115 -0.93 20.39 10.97
C LEU A 115 -2.46 20.43 10.88
N VAL A 116 -3.11 21.26 11.68
CA VAL A 116 -4.57 21.24 11.86
C VAL A 116 -5.22 22.58 11.60
N ASP A 117 -6.52 22.52 11.32
CA ASP A 117 -7.41 23.67 11.28
C ASP A 117 -7.77 24.16 12.70
N GLU A 118 -8.59 25.21 12.79
CA GLU A 118 -9.06 25.78 14.06
C GLU A 118 -9.89 24.80 14.92
N GLN A 119 -10.42 23.75 14.31
CA GLN A 119 -11.21 22.71 14.98
C GLN A 119 -10.36 21.51 15.42
N GLY A 120 -9.06 21.50 15.10
CA GLY A 120 -8.12 20.44 15.45
C GLY A 120 -8.13 19.25 14.46
N HIS A 121 -8.69 19.41 13.26
CA HIS A 121 -8.66 18.40 12.22
C HIS A 121 -7.51 18.65 11.25
N PHE A 122 -6.99 17.59 10.66
CA PHE A 122 -6.08 17.74 9.51
C PHE A 122 -6.76 18.53 8.37
N LEU A 123 -5.94 19.31 7.65
CA LEU A 123 -6.41 20.05 6.49
C LEU A 123 -6.88 19.11 5.37
N PRO A 124 -7.88 19.52 4.59
CA PRO A 124 -8.51 18.59 3.63
C PRO A 124 -7.65 18.25 2.41
N MET A 125 -6.74 19.13 1.99
CA MET A 125 -6.03 18.97 0.71
C MET A 125 -4.52 19.01 0.90
N THR A 126 -3.79 18.32 0.02
CA THR A 126 -2.32 18.39 -0.04
C THR A 126 -1.84 19.79 -0.40
N SER A 127 -2.50 20.44 -1.37
CA SER A 127 -2.25 21.81 -1.79
C SER A 127 -3.54 22.60 -1.88
N GLN A 128 -3.43 23.93 -1.74
CA GLN A 128 -4.60 24.81 -1.89
C GLN A 128 -5.20 24.68 -3.28
N ARG A 129 -6.47 24.34 -3.33
CA ARG A 129 -7.26 24.34 -4.57
C ARG A 129 -8.02 25.63 -4.72
N ALA A 130 -8.11 26.14 -5.96
CA ALA A 130 -8.84 27.39 -6.26
C ALA A 130 -10.34 27.29 -6.00
N ASP A 131 -10.90 26.08 -6.05
CA ASP A 131 -12.32 25.81 -5.82
C ASP A 131 -12.65 25.45 -4.37
N PHE A 132 -11.67 25.47 -3.46
CA PHE A 132 -11.82 25.25 -2.02
C PHE A 132 -11.68 26.58 -1.24
N PRO A 133 -12.20 26.66 -0.02
CA PRO A 133 -11.95 27.80 0.86
C PRO A 133 -10.44 28.05 1.07
N PRO A 134 -10.01 29.27 1.38
CA PRO A 134 -8.62 29.54 1.72
C PRO A 134 -8.19 28.76 2.96
N ASN A 135 -6.89 28.52 3.09
CA ASN A 135 -6.27 27.81 4.23
C ASN A 135 -6.73 26.34 4.37
N THR A 136 -6.97 25.67 3.25
CA THR A 136 -7.36 24.25 3.22
C THR A 136 -6.26 23.35 2.66
N GLY A 137 -5.14 23.88 2.25
CA GLY A 137 -3.98 23.15 1.74
C GLY A 137 -2.91 22.90 2.81
N PHE A 138 -2.46 21.67 2.95
CA PHE A 138 -1.37 21.30 3.86
C PHE A 138 -0.06 22.04 3.51
N LEU A 139 0.28 22.15 2.22
CA LEU A 139 1.53 22.79 1.81
C LEU A 139 1.60 24.26 2.21
N GLU A 140 0.47 24.92 2.32
CA GLU A 140 0.35 26.34 2.60
C GLU A 140 0.09 26.66 4.09
N CYS A 141 -0.10 25.65 4.95
CA CYS A 141 -0.46 25.89 6.37
C CYS A 141 0.71 26.25 7.29
N GLY A 142 1.95 26.22 6.79
CA GLY A 142 3.14 26.51 7.60
C GLY A 142 3.51 25.36 8.56
N TRP A 143 3.32 24.12 8.12
CA TRP A 143 3.65 22.90 8.87
C TRP A 143 5.12 22.89 9.36
N LYS A 144 5.34 22.25 10.51
CA LYS A 144 6.66 22.08 11.13
C LYS A 144 7.09 20.64 11.02
N ILE A 145 8.32 20.42 10.54
CA ILE A 145 8.84 19.07 10.28
C ILE A 145 8.90 18.23 11.56
N GLU A 146 9.14 18.85 12.72
CA GLU A 146 9.19 18.14 14.01
C GLU A 146 7.80 17.62 14.42
N GLU A 147 6.75 18.37 14.11
CA GLU A 147 5.37 17.94 14.37
C GLU A 147 4.95 16.84 13.40
N VAL A 148 5.34 16.94 12.12
CA VAL A 148 5.13 15.88 11.14
C VAL A 148 5.85 14.61 11.57
N GLU A 149 7.14 14.67 11.92
CA GLU A 149 7.90 13.50 12.37
C GLU A 149 7.24 12.83 13.59
N LYS A 150 6.88 13.62 14.59
CA LYS A 150 6.22 13.16 15.81
C LYS A 150 4.91 12.43 15.49
N GLU A 151 4.11 12.99 14.60
CA GLU A 151 2.83 12.44 14.20
C GLU A 151 2.99 11.13 13.42
N LEU A 152 3.85 11.12 12.40
CA LEU A 152 4.07 9.92 11.60
C LEU A 152 4.65 8.77 12.44
N ARG A 153 5.53 9.05 13.40
CA ARG A 153 6.01 8.05 14.36
C ARG A 153 4.86 7.47 15.19
N ALA A 154 4.00 8.31 15.73
CA ALA A 154 2.86 7.88 16.52
C ALA A 154 1.92 6.96 15.69
N GLN A 155 1.70 7.29 14.42
CA GLN A 155 0.89 6.47 13.51
C GLN A 155 1.53 5.10 13.28
N ILE A 156 2.83 5.04 12.99
CA ILE A 156 3.56 3.78 12.78
C ILE A 156 3.54 2.91 14.05
N GLU A 157 3.85 3.52 15.19
CA GLU A 157 3.95 2.81 16.47
C GLU A 157 2.59 2.27 16.93
N LEU A 158 1.51 3.04 16.74
CA LEU A 158 0.16 2.60 17.05
C LEU A 158 -0.26 1.41 16.16
N ALA A 159 -0.02 1.50 14.85
CA ALA A 159 -0.31 0.42 13.93
C ALA A 159 0.44 -0.87 14.33
N ARG A 160 1.75 -0.80 14.53
CA ARG A 160 2.58 -1.96 14.93
C ARG A 160 2.18 -2.55 16.26
N LYS A 161 1.74 -1.72 17.21
CA LYS A 161 1.24 -2.19 18.52
C LYS A 161 -0.04 -2.99 18.39
N MET A 162 -0.93 -2.60 17.46
CA MET A 162 -2.27 -3.15 17.35
C MET A 162 -2.41 -4.23 16.28
N ILE A 163 -1.51 -4.24 15.28
CA ILE A 163 -1.62 -5.08 14.07
C ILE A 163 -0.27 -5.78 13.83
N PRO A 164 -0.15 -7.09 14.15
CA PRO A 164 1.13 -7.82 14.06
C PRO A 164 1.69 -7.94 12.64
N GLN A 165 0.83 -7.95 11.61
CA GLN A 165 1.20 -8.16 10.21
C GLN A 165 1.55 -6.88 9.43
N VAL A 166 1.83 -5.75 10.12
CA VAL A 166 2.33 -4.53 9.47
C VAL A 166 3.67 -4.81 8.80
N SER A 167 3.74 -4.59 7.49
CA SER A 167 4.89 -4.93 6.64
C SER A 167 5.51 -3.75 5.89
N HIS A 168 4.76 -2.67 5.67
CA HIS A 168 5.19 -1.54 4.84
C HIS A 168 4.50 -0.23 5.22
N LEU A 169 4.93 0.85 4.57
CA LEU A 169 4.31 2.19 4.67
C LEU A 169 3.72 2.57 3.32
N SER A 170 2.72 3.42 3.36
CA SER A 170 2.19 4.13 2.20
C SER A 170 1.80 5.57 2.56
N SER A 171 1.35 6.35 1.59
CA SER A 171 1.15 7.80 1.75
C SER A 171 -0.26 8.19 1.32
N HIS A 172 -1.11 8.52 2.29
CA HIS A 172 -2.48 9.00 2.03
C HIS A 172 -2.45 10.30 1.23
N MET A 173 -3.20 10.35 0.12
CA MET A 173 -3.22 11.46 -0.84
C MET A 173 -1.84 11.91 -1.34
N GLY A 174 -0.78 11.12 -1.10
CA GLY A 174 0.60 11.49 -1.40
C GLY A 174 1.18 12.58 -0.48
N THR A 175 0.42 13.11 0.47
CA THR A 175 0.80 14.25 1.31
C THR A 175 2.08 14.01 2.11
N PRO A 176 2.27 12.88 2.82
CA PRO A 176 3.50 12.60 3.56
C PRO A 176 4.79 12.53 2.70
N THR A 177 4.67 12.52 1.39
CA THR A 177 5.81 12.41 0.46
C THR A 177 5.82 13.50 -0.62
N CYS A 178 4.99 14.55 -0.51
CA CYS A 178 4.78 15.53 -1.57
C CYS A 178 5.93 16.52 -1.76
N THR A 179 6.80 16.71 -0.76
CA THR A 179 8.02 17.56 -0.88
C THR A 179 9.29 16.70 -0.74
N PRO A 180 10.46 17.18 -1.22
CA PRO A 180 11.72 16.50 -0.96
C PRO A 180 12.02 16.29 0.53
N GLU A 181 11.71 17.26 1.38
CA GLU A 181 11.94 17.22 2.83
C GLU A 181 11.07 16.14 3.49
N LEU A 182 9.77 16.12 3.21
CA LEU A 182 8.84 15.10 3.70
C LEU A 182 9.23 13.71 3.22
N ARG A 183 9.63 13.59 1.96
CA ARG A 183 10.09 12.32 1.39
C ARG A 183 11.33 11.81 2.12
N ALA A 184 12.30 12.68 2.39
CA ALA A 184 13.50 12.32 3.14
C ALA A 184 13.16 11.87 4.56
N LEU A 185 12.21 12.55 5.24
CA LEU A 185 11.72 12.16 6.55
C LEU A 185 11.07 10.76 6.50
N VAL A 186 10.15 10.53 5.55
CA VAL A 186 9.46 9.24 5.45
C VAL A 186 10.45 8.12 5.12
N GLN A 187 11.45 8.34 4.26
CA GLN A 187 12.51 7.37 3.99
C GLN A 187 13.37 7.07 5.24
N LYS A 188 13.66 8.09 6.06
CA LYS A 188 14.31 7.91 7.37
C LYS A 188 13.47 6.99 8.27
N LEU A 189 12.17 7.28 8.42
CA LEU A 189 11.25 6.46 9.22
C LEU A 189 11.13 5.03 8.69
N ALA A 190 10.97 4.88 7.37
CA ALA A 190 10.91 3.58 6.70
C ALA A 190 12.14 2.70 7.04
N LYS A 191 13.34 3.30 7.02
CA LYS A 191 14.58 2.63 7.40
C LYS A 191 14.64 2.28 8.89
N GLU A 192 14.28 3.22 9.76
CA GLU A 192 14.32 3.03 11.23
C GLU A 192 13.36 1.94 11.67
N TYR A 193 12.14 1.93 11.15
CA TYR A 193 11.12 0.95 11.50
C TYR A 193 11.23 -0.35 10.68
N LYS A 194 12.11 -0.40 9.67
CA LYS A 194 12.28 -1.52 8.71
C LYS A 194 10.96 -1.81 7.96
N LEU A 195 10.27 -0.75 7.56
CA LEU A 195 9.01 -0.80 6.82
C LEU A 195 9.21 -0.07 5.47
N PRO A 196 9.39 -0.79 4.36
CA PRO A 196 9.59 -0.15 3.06
C PRO A 196 8.36 0.67 2.65
N ILE A 197 8.57 1.73 1.88
CA ILE A 197 7.50 2.54 1.29
C ILE A 197 7.53 2.48 -0.24
N GLU A 198 8.64 2.08 -0.82
CA GLU A 198 8.83 2.03 -2.26
C GLU A 198 8.29 0.72 -2.85
N THR A 199 7.93 0.76 -4.12
CA THR A 199 7.45 -0.40 -4.89
C THR A 199 8.37 -0.65 -6.07
N PRO A 200 9.61 -1.15 -5.84
CA PRO A 200 10.62 -1.22 -6.88
C PRO A 200 10.18 -2.08 -8.06
N GLY A 201 10.26 -1.49 -9.24
CA GLY A 201 9.91 -2.18 -10.48
C GLY A 201 8.43 -2.44 -10.72
N ALA A 202 7.55 -2.06 -9.81
CA ALA A 202 6.12 -2.20 -10.02
C ALA A 202 5.56 -1.06 -10.89
N LYS A 203 4.67 -1.43 -11.81
CA LYS A 203 3.96 -0.50 -12.69
C LYS A 203 2.52 -0.33 -12.20
N TYR A 204 2.01 0.89 -12.21
CA TYR A 204 0.62 1.13 -11.85
C TYR A 204 -0.31 0.69 -12.97
N LEU A 205 -1.24 -0.22 -12.67
CA LEU A 205 -2.34 -0.59 -13.56
C LEU A 205 -3.50 0.37 -13.34
N ARG A 206 -3.63 1.35 -14.24
CA ARG A 206 -4.73 2.31 -14.23
C ARG A 206 -5.91 1.72 -15.00
N TRP A 207 -7.08 1.69 -14.38
CA TRP A 207 -8.29 1.11 -14.96
C TRP A 207 -9.56 1.93 -14.67
N ASP A 208 -9.61 2.60 -13.56
CA ASP A 208 -10.76 3.34 -13.06
C ASP A 208 -10.47 4.85 -13.10
N ALA A 209 -10.96 5.52 -14.13
CA ALA A 209 -10.73 6.95 -14.33
C ALA A 209 -12.01 7.79 -14.18
N ASP A 210 -13.20 7.17 -14.19
CA ASP A 210 -14.50 7.86 -14.10
C ASP A 210 -15.21 7.50 -12.79
N THR A 211 -15.19 8.42 -11.83
CA THR A 211 -15.86 8.24 -10.54
C THR A 211 -17.39 8.10 -10.62
N LYS A 212 -17.98 8.42 -11.77
CA LYS A 212 -19.44 8.32 -12.04
C LYS A 212 -19.82 7.06 -12.82
N ALA A 213 -18.86 6.25 -13.22
CA ALA A 213 -19.13 5.02 -13.94
C ALA A 213 -19.97 4.03 -13.10
N SER A 214 -20.83 3.25 -13.74
CA SER A 214 -21.57 2.18 -13.05
C SER A 214 -20.63 1.06 -12.58
N ALA A 215 -21.08 0.25 -11.62
CA ALA A 215 -20.30 -0.90 -11.12
C ALA A 215 -19.96 -1.88 -12.27
N GLU A 216 -20.87 -2.12 -13.20
CA GLU A 216 -20.66 -2.98 -14.37
C GLU A 216 -19.63 -2.41 -15.35
N ALA A 217 -19.65 -1.08 -15.54
CA ALA A 217 -18.67 -0.41 -16.38
C ALA A 217 -17.27 -0.49 -15.76
N ARG A 218 -17.15 -0.34 -14.42
CA ARG A 218 -15.90 -0.51 -13.66
C ARG A 218 -15.39 -1.94 -13.75
N GLU A 219 -16.22 -2.93 -13.48
CA GLU A 219 -15.87 -4.33 -13.62
C GLU A 219 -15.31 -4.62 -15.03
N SER A 220 -16.00 -4.13 -16.07
CA SER A 220 -15.60 -4.32 -17.47
C SER A 220 -14.26 -3.61 -17.79
N ALA A 221 -14.02 -2.44 -17.20
CA ALA A 221 -12.75 -1.73 -17.34
C ALA A 221 -11.60 -2.49 -16.68
N LEU A 222 -11.80 -3.05 -15.47
CA LEU A 222 -10.79 -3.86 -14.80
C LEU A 222 -10.49 -5.15 -15.59
N VAL A 223 -11.51 -5.85 -16.05
CA VAL A 223 -11.36 -7.03 -16.93
C VAL A 223 -10.50 -6.66 -18.15
N LYS A 224 -10.84 -5.57 -18.84
CA LYS A 224 -10.08 -5.12 -20.03
C LYS A 224 -8.63 -4.78 -19.69
N ALA A 225 -8.38 -4.10 -18.57
CA ALA A 225 -7.03 -3.78 -18.13
C ALA A 225 -6.22 -5.05 -17.83
N LEU A 226 -6.81 -6.01 -17.10
CA LEU A 226 -6.18 -7.28 -16.79
C LEU A 226 -5.90 -8.14 -18.01
N GLU A 227 -6.71 -8.05 -19.08
CA GLU A 227 -6.45 -8.73 -20.35
C GLU A 227 -5.20 -8.19 -21.07
N GLN A 228 -4.83 -6.95 -20.80
CA GLN A 228 -3.75 -6.26 -21.50
C GLN A 228 -2.41 -6.26 -20.76
N VAL A 229 -2.40 -6.62 -19.47
CA VAL A 229 -1.14 -6.64 -18.71
C VAL A 229 -0.16 -7.67 -19.28
N GLY A 230 1.09 -7.26 -19.43
CA GLY A 230 2.19 -8.15 -19.83
C GLY A 230 3.04 -8.57 -18.64
N PRO A 231 4.13 -9.31 -18.89
CA PRO A 231 5.08 -9.74 -17.87
C PRO A 231 5.60 -8.60 -17.00
N GLY A 232 5.84 -8.91 -15.73
CA GLY A 232 6.33 -7.98 -14.72
C GLY A 232 5.39 -7.84 -13.52
N THR A 233 5.74 -6.91 -12.62
CA THR A 233 4.94 -6.64 -11.43
C THR A 233 4.08 -5.40 -11.65
N TRP A 234 2.80 -5.55 -11.37
CA TRP A 234 1.78 -4.50 -11.48
C TRP A 234 1.14 -4.25 -10.14
N ILE A 235 0.64 -3.04 -9.95
CA ILE A 235 -0.08 -2.64 -8.74
C ILE A 235 -1.37 -1.92 -9.11
N VAL A 236 -2.46 -2.35 -8.50
CA VAL A 236 -3.76 -1.69 -8.48
C VAL A 236 -3.97 -1.09 -7.10
N ILE A 237 -4.32 0.17 -7.03
CA ILE A 237 -4.62 0.89 -5.79
C ILE A 237 -6.03 1.43 -5.92
N GLU A 238 -6.91 1.01 -5.01
CA GLU A 238 -8.29 1.50 -4.97
C GLU A 238 -8.85 1.49 -3.54
N HIS A 239 -10.00 2.13 -3.40
CA HIS A 239 -10.65 2.40 -2.12
C HIS A 239 -11.97 1.63 -2.02
N PRO A 240 -12.02 0.43 -1.46
CA PRO A 240 -13.27 -0.31 -1.29
C PRO A 240 -14.25 0.40 -0.34
N GLY A 241 -15.53 0.26 -0.64
CA GLY A 241 -16.63 0.73 0.18
C GLY A 241 -17.91 0.00 -0.18
N ALA A 242 -19.03 0.45 0.35
CA ALA A 242 -20.36 -0.01 -0.04
C ALA A 242 -21.31 1.19 -0.11
N ASP A 243 -22.36 1.08 -0.92
CA ASP A 243 -23.39 2.12 -1.05
C ASP A 243 -24.31 2.07 0.18
N THR A 244 -23.88 2.74 1.24
CA THR A 244 -24.57 2.85 2.53
C THR A 244 -24.79 4.31 2.89
N ALA A 245 -25.70 4.57 3.84
CA ALA A 245 -25.95 5.92 4.35
C ALA A 245 -24.69 6.55 4.98
N GLU A 246 -23.85 5.75 5.66
CA GLU A 246 -22.57 6.22 6.21
C GLU A 246 -21.62 6.70 5.10
N MET A 247 -21.39 5.87 4.09
CA MET A 247 -20.50 6.23 2.97
C MET A 247 -21.09 7.36 2.11
N GLY A 248 -22.42 7.42 1.99
CA GLY A 248 -23.14 8.50 1.31
C GLY A 248 -23.04 9.87 1.98
N ALA A 249 -22.70 9.90 3.29
CA ALA A 249 -22.43 11.14 4.01
C ALA A 249 -21.01 11.70 3.75
N MET A 250 -20.14 10.90 3.16
CA MET A 250 -18.77 11.30 2.79
C MET A 250 -18.75 11.97 1.42
N GLY A 251 -17.87 12.93 1.27
CA GLY A 251 -17.68 13.64 0.02
C GLY A 251 -17.09 15.03 0.25
N HIS A 252 -16.67 15.62 -0.84
CA HIS A 252 -16.19 16.99 -0.89
C HIS A 252 -16.50 17.60 -2.26
N LYS A 253 -16.31 18.89 -2.40
CA LYS A 253 -16.50 19.58 -3.69
C LYS A 253 -15.73 18.89 -4.82
N GLY A 254 -16.46 18.44 -5.83
CA GLY A 254 -15.90 17.72 -6.98
C GLY A 254 -15.82 16.19 -6.83
N TYR A 255 -16.22 15.63 -5.67
CA TYR A 255 -16.32 14.18 -5.48
C TYR A 255 -17.38 13.85 -4.42
N TRP A 256 -18.64 13.73 -4.85
CA TRP A 256 -19.79 13.37 -4.01
C TRP A 256 -20.29 11.95 -4.25
N GLU A 257 -19.81 11.31 -5.30
CA GLU A 257 -20.19 9.95 -5.68
C GLU A 257 -19.40 8.86 -4.91
N VAL A 258 -18.90 9.19 -3.71
CA VAL A 258 -18.02 8.32 -2.93
C VAL A 258 -18.63 6.94 -2.69
N ALA A 259 -19.90 6.88 -2.26
CA ALA A 259 -20.57 5.63 -1.94
C ALA A 259 -20.69 4.71 -3.16
N SER A 260 -21.27 5.18 -4.25
CA SER A 260 -21.45 4.39 -5.48
C SER A 260 -20.12 4.05 -6.14
N HIS A 261 -19.14 4.97 -6.10
CA HIS A 261 -17.79 4.73 -6.62
C HIS A 261 -17.12 3.58 -5.87
N ARG A 262 -16.99 3.70 -4.55
CA ARG A 262 -16.29 2.71 -3.70
C ARG A 262 -17.01 1.35 -3.66
N ASP A 263 -18.34 1.35 -3.74
CA ASP A 263 -19.14 0.12 -3.91
C ASP A 263 -18.81 -0.59 -5.23
N GLY A 264 -18.70 0.17 -6.32
CA GLY A 264 -18.27 -0.35 -7.62
C GLY A 264 -16.86 -0.95 -7.60
N VAL A 265 -15.93 -0.36 -6.83
CA VAL A 265 -14.60 -0.94 -6.60
C VAL A 265 -14.71 -2.28 -5.87
N THR A 266 -15.49 -2.34 -4.79
CA THR A 266 -15.71 -3.59 -4.03
C THR A 266 -16.30 -4.69 -4.91
N LYS A 267 -17.33 -4.35 -5.70
CA LYS A 267 -17.95 -5.28 -6.66
C LYS A 267 -16.95 -5.78 -7.70
N SER A 268 -16.10 -4.88 -8.22
CA SER A 268 -15.04 -5.25 -9.17
C SER A 268 -14.01 -6.20 -8.54
N PHE A 269 -13.55 -5.89 -7.33
CA PHE A 269 -12.55 -6.72 -6.64
C PHE A 269 -13.08 -8.08 -6.20
N THR A 270 -14.38 -8.23 -5.99
CA THR A 270 -15.03 -9.50 -5.64
C THR A 270 -15.65 -10.22 -6.84
N SER A 271 -15.58 -9.65 -8.04
CA SER A 271 -16.22 -10.18 -9.25
C SER A 271 -15.72 -11.56 -9.66
N PRO A 272 -16.60 -12.52 -9.95
CA PRO A 272 -16.23 -13.78 -10.57
C PRO A 272 -15.53 -13.62 -11.92
N ARG A 273 -15.96 -12.67 -12.77
CA ARG A 273 -15.35 -12.39 -14.07
C ARG A 273 -13.90 -11.93 -13.95
N VAL A 274 -13.62 -11.06 -12.99
CA VAL A 274 -12.26 -10.58 -12.70
C VAL A 274 -11.39 -11.74 -12.24
N LYS A 275 -11.86 -12.59 -11.33
CA LYS A 275 -11.16 -13.78 -10.86
C LYS A 275 -10.89 -14.79 -11.99
N GLU A 276 -11.85 -14.96 -12.89
CA GLU A 276 -11.69 -15.82 -14.05
C GLU A 276 -10.57 -15.33 -14.99
N VAL A 277 -10.50 -14.03 -15.27
CA VAL A 277 -9.42 -13.45 -16.10
C VAL A 277 -8.06 -13.65 -15.42
N ILE A 278 -7.95 -13.40 -14.12
CA ILE A 278 -6.72 -13.62 -13.35
C ILE A 278 -6.27 -15.09 -13.48
N ALA A 279 -7.18 -16.03 -13.24
CA ALA A 279 -6.89 -17.47 -13.33
C ALA A 279 -6.49 -17.87 -14.74
N ARG A 280 -7.27 -17.51 -15.76
CA ARG A 280 -7.04 -17.86 -17.17
C ARG A 280 -5.73 -17.29 -17.71
N ARG A 281 -5.34 -16.09 -17.27
CA ARG A 281 -4.10 -15.45 -17.68
C ARG A 281 -2.88 -15.84 -16.84
N GLY A 282 -3.06 -16.67 -15.81
CA GLY A 282 -1.98 -17.07 -14.90
C GLY A 282 -1.39 -15.89 -14.13
N ILE A 283 -2.20 -14.84 -13.84
CA ILE A 283 -1.76 -13.69 -13.06
C ILE A 283 -1.61 -14.12 -11.60
N GLN A 284 -0.42 -13.93 -11.05
CA GLN A 284 -0.11 -14.24 -9.66
C GLN A 284 -0.49 -13.06 -8.78
N LEU A 285 -1.47 -13.24 -7.90
CA LEU A 285 -1.77 -12.27 -6.85
C LEU A 285 -0.67 -12.33 -5.79
N VAL A 286 -0.04 -11.21 -5.51
CA VAL A 286 1.03 -11.08 -4.52
C VAL A 286 0.76 -9.90 -3.59
N SER A 287 1.28 -9.95 -2.36
CA SER A 287 1.21 -8.84 -1.42
C SER A 287 2.45 -7.95 -1.50
N TYR A 288 2.42 -6.79 -0.85
CA TYR A 288 3.61 -5.94 -0.69
C TYR A 288 4.75 -6.68 0.02
N ALA A 289 4.46 -7.41 1.09
CA ALA A 289 5.47 -8.18 1.82
C ALA A 289 6.20 -9.19 0.91
N GLN A 290 5.51 -9.76 -0.07
CA GLN A 290 6.10 -10.69 -1.03
C GLN A 290 6.95 -10.01 -2.10
N MET A 291 6.82 -8.69 -2.29
CA MET A 291 7.70 -7.92 -3.19
C MET A 291 9.10 -7.69 -2.60
N TRP A 292 9.27 -7.88 -1.30
CA TRP A 292 10.50 -7.66 -0.55
C TRP A 292 11.00 -8.94 0.14
N PRO A 293 11.35 -10.00 -0.62
CA PRO A 293 11.81 -11.24 -0.02
C PRO A 293 13.12 -11.00 0.76
N GLY A 294 13.08 -11.23 2.07
CA GLY A 294 14.25 -11.17 2.94
C GLY A 294 14.33 -9.98 3.91
N GLN A 295 13.25 -9.27 4.14
CA GLN A 295 13.15 -8.30 5.24
C GLN A 295 12.51 -8.91 6.49
#